data_ff8689f17926851239bf83ef44f97eb6
#
_entry.id   ff8689f17926851239bf83ef44f97eb6
#
_cell.length_a   1.000
_cell.length_b   1.000
_cell.length_c   1.000
_cell.angle_alpha   90.00
_cell.angle_beta   90.00
_cell.angle_gamma   90.00
#
_symmetry.space_group_name_H-M   'P 1'
#
loop_
_entity.id
_entity.type
_entity.pdbx_description
1 polymer ?
#
loop_
_entity_poly.entity_id
_entity_poly.type
_entity_poly.pdbx_seq_one_letter_code
_entity_poly.pdbx_strand_id
1 'polypeptide(L)'
;MSDIHVGSGLFRPELLDAAIEETNELEPDLVAIAGDLTMEGYRWEFEEAKGYLDRIECPNVVVVPGNHDAKNVGYRHFEEFFGMREGTATLDVPEGEAKVVALDSTKPDLDEGEVGREHYAWLDSEFRDWDRGPRIVMIHHHILAVPGTGRDVNNLRDAGDVMAILRELKVDMVLSGHRHVPYVWSISGVRIIHSGTASSMRVRGTMPPSYNVIELDEESVRIRLKQPGKGKEGEEPLASFSREPVTTSQFYPDFERFVLYDRLPFIKVPIDSSSPPDTGG
;
A
#
# COMPACT_ATOMS: atom_id res chain seq x y z
N MET A 1 8.05 -5.33 -0.61
CA MET A 1 8.53 -5.60 0.75
C MET A 1 7.83 -4.70 1.74
N SER A 2 7.84 -5.00 3.05
CA SER A 2 7.26 -4.16 4.09
C SER A 2 7.76 -4.59 5.48
N ASP A 3 7.50 -3.76 6.49
CA ASP A 3 7.62 -4.11 7.90
C ASP A 3 9.02 -4.62 8.29
N ILE A 4 10.03 -3.83 7.95
CA ILE A 4 11.46 -4.13 8.18
C ILE A 4 11.78 -4.09 9.68
N HIS A 5 11.32 -3.04 10.38
CA HIS A 5 11.46 -2.83 11.82
C HIS A 5 12.91 -2.84 12.33
N VAL A 6 13.80 -2.10 11.67
CA VAL A 6 15.13 -1.80 12.22
C VAL A 6 15.00 -1.24 13.63
N GLY A 7 15.86 -1.65 14.54
CA GLY A 7 15.79 -1.30 15.96
C GLY A 7 14.96 -2.24 16.82
N SER A 8 14.14 -3.10 16.23
CA SER A 8 13.39 -4.12 16.95
C SER A 8 14.30 -5.25 17.44
N GLY A 9 14.09 -5.76 18.65
CA GLY A 9 14.74 -7.00 19.12
C GLY A 9 14.40 -8.25 18.27
N LEU A 10 13.37 -8.15 17.44
CA LEU A 10 12.94 -9.20 16.51
C LEU A 10 13.42 -8.97 15.06
N PHE A 11 14.10 -7.88 14.79
CA PHE A 11 14.74 -7.62 13.51
C PHE A 11 15.85 -8.64 13.27
N ARG A 12 15.97 -9.11 12.04
CA ARG A 12 16.97 -10.08 11.58
C ARG A 12 17.69 -9.52 10.35
N PRO A 13 18.86 -8.92 10.56
CA PRO A 13 19.67 -8.35 9.48
C PRO A 13 19.90 -9.34 8.33
N GLU A 14 20.18 -10.59 8.68
CA GLU A 14 20.44 -11.66 7.71
C GLU A 14 19.27 -11.97 6.77
N LEU A 15 18.03 -11.74 7.23
CA LEU A 15 16.85 -11.89 6.36
C LEU A 15 16.70 -10.70 5.42
N LEU A 16 16.99 -9.49 5.90
CA LEU A 16 16.96 -8.30 5.03
C LEU A 16 18.07 -8.35 3.99
N ASP A 17 19.27 -8.77 4.39
CA ASP A 17 20.40 -9.00 3.47
C ASP A 17 19.99 -9.96 2.35
N ALA A 18 19.44 -11.13 2.72
CA ALA A 18 18.99 -12.11 1.75
C ALA A 18 17.85 -11.59 0.86
N ALA A 19 16.88 -10.84 1.43
CA ALA A 19 15.80 -10.26 0.65
C ALA A 19 16.30 -9.25 -0.39
N ILE A 20 17.31 -8.43 -0.04
CA ILE A 20 17.93 -7.47 -0.96
C ILE A 20 18.72 -8.19 -2.05
N GLU A 21 19.57 -9.17 -1.68
CA GLU A 21 20.33 -9.96 -2.63
C GLU A 21 19.43 -10.67 -3.64
N GLU A 22 18.39 -11.37 -3.16
CA GLU A 22 17.41 -12.05 -4.00
C GLU A 22 16.60 -11.07 -4.88
N THR A 23 16.34 -9.85 -4.39
CA THR A 23 15.67 -8.81 -5.16
C THR A 23 16.55 -8.29 -6.28
N ASN A 24 17.84 -8.06 -6.02
CA ASN A 24 18.80 -7.63 -7.04
C ASN A 24 18.99 -8.71 -8.12
N GLU A 25 18.99 -9.99 -7.73
CA GLU A 25 19.03 -11.11 -8.69
C GLU A 25 17.80 -11.19 -9.60
N LEU A 26 16.64 -10.69 -9.13
CA LEU A 26 15.39 -10.65 -9.91
C LEU A 26 15.37 -9.51 -10.93
N GLU A 27 16.24 -8.51 -10.79
CA GLU A 27 16.29 -7.30 -11.64
C GLU A 27 14.90 -6.66 -11.86
N PRO A 28 14.14 -6.31 -10.78
CA PRO A 28 12.78 -5.83 -10.92
C PRO A 28 12.71 -4.43 -11.52
N ASP A 29 11.63 -4.12 -12.22
CA ASP A 29 11.34 -2.78 -12.74
C ASP A 29 10.98 -1.79 -11.62
N LEU A 30 10.45 -2.30 -10.52
CA LEU A 30 10.04 -1.54 -9.33
C LEU A 30 10.28 -2.31 -8.05
N VAL A 31 10.86 -1.66 -7.06
CA VAL A 31 10.85 -2.13 -5.66
C VAL A 31 9.93 -1.22 -4.84
N ALA A 32 8.85 -1.79 -4.32
CA ALA A 32 7.88 -1.13 -3.46
C ALA A 32 8.13 -1.50 -1.99
N ILE A 33 8.39 -0.50 -1.13
CA ILE A 33 8.61 -0.66 0.31
C ILE A 33 7.43 -0.04 1.06
N ALA A 34 6.52 -0.86 1.54
CA ALA A 34 5.24 -0.42 2.11
C ALA A 34 5.31 -0.08 3.61
N GLY A 35 6.36 0.61 4.04
CA GLY A 35 6.48 1.22 5.37
C GLY A 35 6.96 0.29 6.48
N ASP A 36 6.99 0.85 7.69
CA ASP A 36 7.54 0.27 8.92
C ASP A 36 9.02 -0.14 8.74
N LEU A 37 9.83 0.83 8.29
CA LEU A 37 11.27 0.69 8.14
C LEU A 37 11.95 0.57 9.50
N THR A 38 11.45 1.33 10.48
CA THR A 38 11.97 1.50 11.82
C THR A 38 11.05 0.91 12.87
N MET A 39 11.51 0.80 14.12
CA MET A 39 10.68 0.34 15.23
C MET A 39 10.07 1.50 16.03
N GLU A 40 10.83 2.56 16.27
CA GLU A 40 10.41 3.69 17.10
C GLU A 40 10.58 5.05 16.40
N GLY A 41 10.96 5.08 15.13
CA GLY A 41 11.12 6.31 14.37
C GLY A 41 12.35 7.13 14.80
N TYR A 42 13.33 6.53 15.44
CA TYR A 42 14.55 7.21 15.82
C TYR A 42 15.47 7.43 14.63
N ARG A 43 16.21 8.53 14.64
CA ARG A 43 17.12 8.89 13.55
C ARG A 43 18.10 7.78 13.18
N TRP A 44 18.69 7.14 14.17
CA TRP A 44 19.66 6.06 13.94
C TRP A 44 19.04 4.82 13.27
N GLU A 45 17.75 4.54 13.55
CA GLU A 45 17.03 3.46 12.88
C GLU A 45 16.83 3.76 11.39
N PHE A 46 16.50 5.00 11.06
CA PHE A 46 16.41 5.44 9.67
C PHE A 46 17.76 5.43 8.95
N GLU A 47 18.82 5.84 9.63
CA GLU A 47 20.18 5.80 9.09
C GLU A 47 20.59 4.35 8.75
N GLU A 48 20.31 3.41 9.65
CA GLU A 48 20.55 1.99 9.42
C GLU A 48 19.65 1.43 8.30
N ALA A 49 18.33 1.71 8.31
CA ALA A 49 17.40 1.29 7.28
C ALA A 49 17.81 1.82 5.89
N LYS A 50 18.22 3.10 5.81
CA LYS A 50 18.74 3.70 4.58
C LYS A 50 19.96 2.97 4.05
N GLY A 51 20.88 2.59 4.95
CA GLY A 51 22.08 1.82 4.58
C GLY A 51 21.75 0.46 3.96
N TYR A 52 20.67 -0.19 4.39
CA TYR A 52 20.17 -1.40 3.73
C TYR A 52 19.54 -1.08 2.37
N LEU A 53 18.61 -0.13 2.32
CA LEU A 53 17.84 0.14 1.11
C LEU A 53 18.69 0.73 -0.02
N ASP A 54 19.80 1.41 0.30
CA ASP A 54 20.75 1.91 -0.70
C ASP A 54 21.51 0.81 -1.46
N ARG A 55 21.40 -0.44 -1.01
CA ARG A 55 21.98 -1.61 -1.68
C ARG A 55 21.04 -2.25 -2.70
N ILE A 56 19.80 -1.75 -2.79
CA ILE A 56 18.82 -2.22 -3.77
C ILE A 56 19.21 -1.66 -5.15
N GLU A 57 19.52 -2.56 -6.07
CA GLU A 57 19.89 -2.26 -7.45
C GLU A 57 18.62 -2.27 -8.35
N CYS A 58 17.79 -1.23 -8.21
CA CYS A 58 16.57 -1.06 -8.99
C CYS A 58 16.44 0.40 -9.44
N PRO A 59 16.08 0.67 -10.70
CA PRO A 59 15.92 2.03 -11.18
C PRO A 59 14.78 2.78 -10.49
N ASN A 60 13.77 2.05 -10.03
CA ASN A 60 12.61 2.63 -9.37
C ASN A 60 12.41 1.99 -7.99
N VAL A 61 12.73 2.75 -6.94
CA VAL A 61 12.45 2.35 -5.55
C VAL A 61 11.47 3.34 -4.96
N VAL A 62 10.29 2.87 -4.59
CA VAL A 62 9.23 3.68 -3.98
C VAL A 62 9.05 3.26 -2.54
N VAL A 63 9.11 4.21 -1.62
CA VAL A 63 9.01 3.98 -0.18
C VAL A 63 7.92 4.86 0.40
N VAL A 64 7.04 4.31 1.22
CA VAL A 64 6.09 5.07 2.04
C VAL A 64 6.38 4.85 3.52
N PRO A 65 6.06 5.79 4.40
CA PRO A 65 6.19 5.57 5.84
C PRO A 65 5.12 4.62 6.36
N GLY A 66 5.46 3.87 7.42
CA GLY A 66 4.50 3.14 8.24
C GLY A 66 4.25 3.84 9.59
N ASN A 67 3.33 3.30 10.38
CA ASN A 67 2.98 3.91 11.68
C ASN A 67 4.16 3.90 12.67
N HIS A 68 5.05 2.93 12.57
CA HIS A 68 6.28 2.91 13.37
C HIS A 68 7.26 4.01 12.93
N ASP A 69 7.31 4.32 11.65
CA ASP A 69 8.13 5.42 11.12
C ASP A 69 7.60 6.80 11.50
N ALA A 70 6.33 6.90 11.88
CA ALA A 70 5.69 8.15 12.28
C ALA A 70 5.72 8.39 13.81
N LYS A 71 6.29 7.47 14.60
CA LYS A 71 6.45 7.61 16.04
C LYS A 71 7.45 8.71 16.39
N ASN A 72 7.24 9.32 17.54
CA ASN A 72 8.08 10.40 18.03
C ASN A 72 8.15 11.55 16.99
N VAL A 73 9.31 11.81 16.45
CA VAL A 73 9.53 12.76 15.32
C VAL A 73 9.96 12.05 14.05
N GLY A 74 9.68 10.78 13.96
CA GLY A 74 10.15 9.90 12.89
C GLY A 74 9.71 10.34 11.49
N TYR A 75 8.51 10.93 11.35
CA TYR A 75 8.05 11.48 10.07
C TYR A 75 9.01 12.55 9.50
N ARG A 76 9.74 13.30 10.36
CA ARG A 76 10.77 14.22 9.89
C ARG A 76 12.06 13.52 9.50
N HIS A 77 12.42 12.48 10.22
CA HIS A 77 13.58 11.66 9.85
C HIS A 77 13.31 10.90 8.55
N PHE A 78 12.09 10.40 8.35
CA PHE A 78 11.71 9.82 7.07
C PHE A 78 11.94 10.81 5.92
N GLU A 79 11.46 12.06 6.05
CA GLU A 79 11.65 13.10 5.05
C GLU A 79 13.13 13.43 4.81
N GLU A 80 13.96 13.41 5.86
CA GLU A 80 15.41 13.63 5.75
C GLU A 80 16.12 12.55 4.93
N PHE A 81 15.76 11.27 5.13
CA PHE A 81 16.46 10.13 4.54
C PHE A 81 15.86 9.64 3.22
N PHE A 82 14.56 9.78 3.03
CA PHE A 82 13.83 9.23 1.89
C PHE A 82 13.10 10.28 1.05
N GLY A 83 13.06 11.52 1.49
CA GLY A 83 12.37 12.59 0.81
C GLY A 83 10.90 12.66 1.18
N MET A 84 10.04 13.08 0.24
CA MET A 84 8.61 13.23 0.51
C MET A 84 7.97 11.91 0.89
N ARG A 85 7.02 11.95 1.84
CA ARG A 85 6.28 10.79 2.32
C ARG A 85 5.24 10.27 1.34
N GLU A 86 5.02 11.02 0.29
CA GLU A 86 4.07 10.74 -0.78
C GLU A 86 4.62 11.22 -2.13
N GLY A 87 4.16 10.62 -3.21
CA GLY A 87 4.65 10.94 -4.54
C GLY A 87 4.12 10.01 -5.61
N THR A 88 4.59 10.23 -6.83
CA THR A 88 4.24 9.40 -7.98
C THR A 88 5.47 8.85 -8.67
N ALA A 89 5.34 7.66 -9.22
CA ALA A 89 6.31 7.07 -10.13
C ALA A 89 5.60 6.50 -11.36
N THR A 90 6.28 6.54 -12.48
CA THR A 90 5.82 5.92 -13.72
C THR A 90 6.89 4.96 -14.20
N LEU A 91 6.49 3.77 -14.62
CA LEU A 91 7.40 2.75 -15.11
C LEU A 91 6.86 2.12 -16.39
N ASP A 92 7.76 1.78 -17.29
CA ASP A 92 7.41 1.07 -18.51
C ASP A 92 6.92 -0.34 -18.19
N VAL A 93 5.83 -0.75 -18.81
CA VAL A 93 5.30 -2.11 -18.74
C VAL A 93 4.98 -2.58 -20.17
N PRO A 94 4.82 -3.90 -20.42
CA PRO A 94 4.62 -4.42 -21.77
C PRO A 94 3.54 -3.73 -22.60
N GLU A 95 2.49 -3.20 -21.95
CA GLU A 95 1.34 -2.55 -22.60
C GLU A 95 1.31 -1.02 -22.44
N GLY A 96 2.42 -0.38 -22.16
CA GLY A 96 2.46 1.07 -21.99
C GLY A 96 3.21 1.48 -20.72
N GLU A 97 2.56 2.17 -19.81
CA GLU A 97 3.18 2.67 -18.58
C GLU A 97 2.28 2.37 -17.38
N ALA A 98 2.83 1.82 -16.32
CA ALA A 98 2.15 1.75 -15.03
C ALA A 98 2.38 3.02 -14.23
N LYS A 99 1.35 3.52 -13.55
CA LYS A 99 1.46 4.64 -12.63
C LYS A 99 1.31 4.18 -11.19
N VAL A 100 2.28 4.51 -10.36
CA VAL A 100 2.27 4.28 -8.92
C VAL A 100 2.03 5.60 -8.22
N VAL A 101 1.01 5.66 -7.36
CA VAL A 101 0.78 6.76 -6.43
C VAL A 101 1.02 6.24 -5.02
N ALA A 102 2.05 6.78 -4.39
CA ALA A 102 2.45 6.46 -3.03
C ALA A 102 1.85 7.49 -2.07
N LEU A 103 1.11 7.02 -1.05
CA LEU A 103 0.39 7.85 -0.09
C LEU A 103 0.89 7.61 1.32
N ASP A 104 1.08 8.68 2.07
CA ASP A 104 1.26 8.61 3.51
C ASP A 104 -0.10 8.38 4.19
N SER A 105 -0.27 7.22 4.77
CA SER A 105 -1.47 6.89 5.57
C SER A 105 -1.23 7.00 7.07
N THR A 106 -0.06 7.52 7.49
CA THR A 106 0.31 7.57 8.90
C THR A 106 -0.23 8.82 9.59
N LYS A 107 -0.37 8.71 10.92
CA LYS A 107 -0.59 9.85 11.81
C LYS A 107 0.45 9.78 12.93
N PRO A 108 1.06 10.90 13.33
CA PRO A 108 2.09 10.90 14.37
C PRO A 108 1.62 10.19 15.65
N ASP A 109 2.42 9.24 16.12
CA ASP A 109 2.20 8.48 17.35
C ASP A 109 0.89 7.67 17.43
N LEU A 110 0.27 7.38 16.27
CA LEU A 110 -0.93 6.54 16.19
C LEU A 110 -0.64 5.26 15.38
N ASP A 111 -1.24 4.16 15.84
CA ASP A 111 -1.18 2.88 15.11
C ASP A 111 -2.23 2.79 14.00
N GLU A 112 -3.26 3.63 14.02
CA GLU A 112 -4.29 3.68 12.99
C GLU A 112 -3.90 4.67 11.89
N GLY A 113 -4.30 4.33 10.66
CA GLY A 113 -4.05 5.17 9.50
C GLY A 113 -5.26 5.99 9.07
N GLU A 114 -5.00 6.96 8.22
CA GLU A 114 -6.01 7.74 7.51
C GLU A 114 -5.37 8.33 6.25
N VAL A 115 -5.98 8.13 5.09
CA VAL A 115 -5.52 8.79 3.86
C VAL A 115 -5.87 10.27 3.89
N GLY A 116 -7.10 10.59 4.26
CA GLY A 116 -7.56 11.98 4.38
C GLY A 116 -8.10 12.56 3.07
N ARG A 117 -9.00 13.51 3.24
CA ARG A 117 -9.76 14.09 2.12
C ARG A 117 -8.91 14.87 1.14
N GLU A 118 -7.84 15.46 1.60
CA GLU A 118 -6.87 16.19 0.79
C GLU A 118 -6.25 15.32 -0.28
N HIS A 119 -6.01 14.05 0.01
CA HIS A 119 -5.39 13.11 -0.92
C HIS A 119 -6.38 12.54 -1.95
N TYR A 120 -7.68 12.57 -1.67
CA TYR A 120 -8.67 12.07 -2.62
C TYR A 120 -8.70 12.90 -3.91
N ALA A 121 -8.63 14.23 -3.78
CA ALA A 121 -8.54 15.12 -4.94
C ALA A 121 -7.23 14.94 -5.71
N TRP A 122 -6.15 14.66 -5.01
CA TRP A 122 -4.87 14.37 -5.64
C TRP A 122 -4.90 13.03 -6.38
N LEU A 123 -5.41 11.95 -5.77
CA LEU A 123 -5.62 10.68 -6.46
C LEU A 123 -6.45 10.84 -7.72
N ASP A 124 -7.52 11.65 -7.64
CA ASP A 124 -8.34 11.95 -8.79
C ASP A 124 -7.54 12.65 -9.90
N SER A 125 -6.75 13.64 -9.56
CA SER A 125 -5.92 14.36 -10.54
C SER A 125 -4.87 13.48 -11.18
N GLU A 126 -4.36 12.46 -10.46
CA GLU A 126 -3.34 11.54 -10.96
C GLU A 126 -3.91 10.45 -11.87
N PHE A 127 -5.11 9.95 -11.59
CA PHE A 127 -5.64 8.78 -12.25
C PHE A 127 -6.82 9.02 -13.20
N ARG A 128 -7.56 10.12 -13.09
CA ARG A 128 -8.79 10.34 -13.87
C ARG A 128 -8.57 10.19 -15.37
N ASP A 129 -7.55 10.83 -15.89
CA ASP A 129 -7.22 10.83 -17.31
C ASP A 129 -6.05 9.88 -17.65
N TRP A 130 -5.69 8.99 -16.72
CA TRP A 130 -4.64 8.01 -16.96
C TRP A 130 -5.19 6.84 -17.77
N ASP A 131 -4.70 6.66 -19.00
CA ASP A 131 -5.12 5.61 -19.93
C ASP A 131 -3.95 4.78 -20.49
N ARG A 132 -2.72 5.02 -19.97
CA ARG A 132 -1.49 4.41 -20.48
C ARG A 132 -1.17 3.03 -19.91
N GLY A 133 -1.90 2.59 -18.89
CA GLY A 133 -1.72 1.28 -18.29
C GLY A 133 -2.14 1.19 -16.83
N PRO A 134 -1.61 0.23 -16.07
CA PRO A 134 -2.03 -0.07 -14.71
C PRO A 134 -1.93 1.11 -13.74
N ARG A 135 -2.92 1.21 -12.87
CA ARG A 135 -3.02 2.18 -11.76
C ARG A 135 -2.73 1.48 -10.46
N ILE A 136 -1.66 1.87 -9.79
CA ILE A 136 -1.17 1.25 -8.57
C ILE A 136 -1.17 2.29 -7.45
N VAL A 137 -1.78 1.97 -6.32
CA VAL A 137 -1.68 2.78 -5.10
C VAL A 137 -0.82 2.03 -4.09
N MET A 138 0.04 2.74 -3.42
CA MET A 138 0.88 2.21 -2.36
C MET A 138 0.61 2.97 -1.06
N ILE A 139 0.25 2.24 -0.01
CA ILE A 139 0.00 2.75 1.34
C ILE A 139 0.52 1.74 2.36
N HIS A 140 0.78 2.18 3.59
CA HIS A 140 1.20 1.23 4.63
C HIS A 140 0.02 0.47 5.23
N HIS A 141 -0.99 1.19 5.73
CA HIS A 141 -2.12 0.59 6.44
C HIS A 141 -3.03 -0.21 5.51
N HIS A 142 -3.61 -1.27 6.05
CA HIS A 142 -4.55 -2.10 5.31
C HIS A 142 -5.94 -1.44 5.24
N ILE A 143 -6.59 -1.56 4.09
CA ILE A 143 -7.95 -1.07 3.85
C ILE A 143 -8.98 -2.07 4.39
N LEU A 144 -8.69 -3.35 4.23
CA LEU A 144 -9.56 -4.45 4.62
C LEU A 144 -8.88 -5.34 5.66
N ALA A 145 -9.66 -5.88 6.58
CA ALA A 145 -9.17 -6.81 7.58
C ALA A 145 -8.44 -8.00 6.94
N VAL A 146 -7.28 -8.35 7.45
CA VAL A 146 -6.54 -9.54 7.02
C VAL A 146 -6.98 -10.72 7.89
N PRO A 147 -7.54 -11.80 7.30
CA PRO A 147 -8.00 -12.96 8.05
C PRO A 147 -6.91 -13.56 8.94
N GLY A 148 -7.28 -13.98 10.14
CA GLY A 148 -6.35 -14.59 11.09
C GLY A 148 -5.48 -13.61 11.89
N THR A 149 -5.59 -12.30 11.67
CA THR A 149 -4.78 -11.29 12.40
C THR A 149 -5.44 -10.75 13.66
N GLY A 150 -6.58 -11.34 14.06
CA GLY A 150 -7.31 -10.96 15.26
C GLY A 150 -8.33 -9.86 15.03
N ARG A 151 -8.55 -8.98 16.02
CA ARG A 151 -9.51 -7.88 15.89
C ARG A 151 -9.04 -6.90 14.82
N ASP A 152 -10.00 -6.39 14.08
CA ASP A 152 -9.77 -5.35 13.08
C ASP A 152 -9.64 -3.99 13.79
N VAL A 153 -8.45 -3.74 14.28
CA VAL A 153 -8.01 -2.49 14.87
C VAL A 153 -6.77 -2.01 14.11
N ASN A 154 -6.47 -0.74 14.16
CA ASN A 154 -5.27 -0.15 13.53
C ASN A 154 -5.28 -0.22 11.99
N ASN A 155 -6.46 -0.20 11.38
CA ASN A 155 -6.65 -0.07 9.95
C ASN A 155 -6.87 1.40 9.54
N LEU A 156 -7.17 1.63 8.28
CA LEU A 156 -7.57 2.96 7.82
C LEU A 156 -8.92 3.38 8.40
N ARG A 157 -8.97 4.56 9.02
CA ARG A 157 -10.21 5.13 9.58
C ARG A 157 -11.23 5.47 8.51
N ASP A 158 -10.75 5.86 7.34
CA ASP A 158 -11.51 6.26 6.15
C ASP A 158 -11.53 5.16 5.06
N ALA A 159 -11.33 3.91 5.44
CA ALA A 159 -11.21 2.77 4.53
C ALA A 159 -12.38 2.67 3.52
N GLY A 160 -13.62 2.97 3.95
CA GLY A 160 -14.79 2.95 3.09
C GLY A 160 -14.73 4.00 1.97
N ASP A 161 -14.34 5.23 2.31
CA ASP A 161 -14.19 6.32 1.36
C ASP A 161 -13.02 6.06 0.41
N VAL A 162 -11.90 5.55 0.93
CA VAL A 162 -10.74 5.14 0.13
C VAL A 162 -11.13 4.07 -0.88
N MET A 163 -11.83 3.00 -0.46
CA MET A 163 -12.29 1.97 -1.39
C MET A 163 -13.23 2.49 -2.47
N ALA A 164 -14.12 3.43 -2.12
CA ALA A 164 -15.02 4.04 -3.08
C ALA A 164 -14.25 4.79 -4.18
N ILE A 165 -13.25 5.57 -3.79
CA ILE A 165 -12.41 6.36 -4.71
C ILE A 165 -11.52 5.43 -5.57
N LEU A 166 -10.87 4.45 -4.97
CA LEU A 166 -10.02 3.50 -5.71
C LEU A 166 -10.82 2.78 -6.79
N ARG A 167 -12.06 2.40 -6.49
CA ARG A 167 -12.95 1.77 -7.46
C ARG A 167 -13.38 2.75 -8.56
N GLU A 168 -13.79 3.98 -8.22
CA GLU A 168 -14.17 5.01 -9.19
C GLU A 168 -13.02 5.31 -10.16
N LEU A 169 -11.82 5.43 -9.63
CA LEU A 169 -10.61 5.68 -10.41
C LEU A 169 -10.05 4.42 -11.09
N LYS A 170 -10.75 3.29 -10.98
CA LYS A 170 -10.36 2.00 -11.59
C LYS A 170 -8.91 1.62 -11.25
N VAL A 171 -8.55 1.78 -9.97
CA VAL A 171 -7.24 1.34 -9.50
C VAL A 171 -7.14 -0.18 -9.61
N ASP A 172 -6.08 -0.67 -10.22
CA ASP A 172 -5.87 -2.10 -10.45
C ASP A 172 -5.34 -2.79 -9.20
N MET A 173 -4.41 -2.14 -8.50
CA MET A 173 -3.74 -2.72 -7.35
C MET A 173 -3.51 -1.71 -6.22
N VAL A 174 -3.60 -2.21 -4.99
CA VAL A 174 -3.13 -1.53 -3.78
C VAL A 174 -2.06 -2.40 -3.13
N LEU A 175 -0.90 -1.83 -2.88
CA LEU A 175 0.21 -2.49 -2.18
C LEU A 175 0.26 -1.98 -0.75
N SER A 176 0.26 -2.88 0.23
CA SER A 176 0.28 -2.51 1.66
C SER A 176 1.03 -3.51 2.54
N GLY A 177 1.26 -3.14 3.81
CA GLY A 177 1.94 -3.93 4.82
C GLY A 177 1.16 -4.01 6.12
N HIS A 178 1.81 -3.60 7.23
CA HIS A 178 1.26 -3.36 8.57
C HIS A 178 0.90 -4.60 9.40
N ARG A 179 0.31 -5.62 8.82
CA ARG A 179 -0.15 -6.80 9.60
C ARG A 179 0.82 -7.97 9.58
N HIS A 180 1.92 -7.86 8.85
CA HIS A 180 2.95 -8.91 8.70
C HIS A 180 2.41 -10.25 8.18
N VAL A 181 1.26 -10.22 7.49
CA VAL A 181 0.65 -11.41 6.91
C VAL A 181 0.41 -11.15 5.43
N PRO A 182 1.06 -11.92 4.54
CA PRO A 182 0.80 -11.83 3.12
C PRO A 182 -0.62 -12.31 2.84
N TYR A 183 -1.39 -11.47 2.15
CA TYR A 183 -2.76 -11.78 1.80
C TYR A 183 -3.21 -10.98 0.59
N VAL A 184 -4.15 -11.51 -0.17
CA VAL A 184 -4.69 -10.82 -1.33
C VAL A 184 -6.21 -10.81 -1.28
N TRP A 185 -6.77 -9.60 -1.36
CA TRP A 185 -8.18 -9.40 -1.63
C TRP A 185 -8.40 -9.03 -3.10
N SER A 186 -9.49 -9.50 -3.70
CA SER A 186 -9.99 -9.02 -4.99
C SER A 186 -11.42 -8.57 -4.79
N ILE A 187 -11.65 -7.27 -4.77
CA ILE A 187 -12.95 -6.68 -4.47
C ILE A 187 -13.23 -5.55 -5.45
N SER A 188 -14.36 -5.64 -6.11
CA SER A 188 -14.84 -4.59 -7.04
C SER A 188 -13.81 -4.20 -8.12
N GLY A 189 -13.03 -5.15 -8.59
CA GLY A 189 -11.98 -4.93 -9.59
C GLY A 189 -10.65 -4.44 -9.01
N VAL A 190 -10.59 -4.06 -7.74
CA VAL A 190 -9.35 -3.66 -7.07
C VAL A 190 -8.70 -4.88 -6.40
N ARG A 191 -7.41 -5.09 -6.61
CA ARG A 191 -6.61 -6.12 -5.96
C ARG A 191 -5.82 -5.49 -4.84
N ILE A 192 -6.11 -5.87 -3.59
CA ILE A 192 -5.40 -5.35 -2.42
C ILE A 192 -4.41 -6.42 -1.98
N ILE A 193 -3.13 -6.11 -2.09
CA ILE A 193 -2.01 -7.02 -1.90
C ILE A 193 -1.27 -6.61 -0.64
N HIS A 194 -1.40 -7.42 0.40
CA HIS A 194 -0.69 -7.24 1.65
C HIS A 194 0.64 -8.00 1.61
N SER A 195 1.71 -7.34 2.04
CA SER A 195 3.01 -7.96 2.22
C SER A 195 3.14 -8.55 3.63
N GLY A 196 3.96 -9.59 3.75
CA GLY A 196 4.51 -10.00 5.02
C GLY A 196 5.62 -9.07 5.48
N THR A 197 6.26 -9.39 6.60
CA THR A 197 7.49 -8.72 7.04
C THR A 197 8.69 -9.33 6.32
N ALA A 198 9.56 -8.49 5.75
CA ALA A 198 10.73 -8.98 5.03
C ALA A 198 11.84 -9.49 5.96
N SER A 199 11.93 -8.95 7.18
CA SER A 199 13.11 -9.13 8.04
C SER A 199 12.79 -9.24 9.53
N SER A 200 11.53 -9.20 9.95
CA SER A 200 11.19 -9.26 11.38
C SER A 200 10.58 -10.62 11.76
N MET A 201 11.00 -11.14 12.90
CA MET A 201 10.36 -12.32 13.51
C MET A 201 9.06 -11.98 14.24
N ARG A 202 8.59 -10.74 14.16
CA ARG A 202 7.26 -10.32 14.62
C ARG A 202 6.20 -10.78 13.64
N VAL A 203 6.07 -12.08 13.51
CA VAL A 203 5.11 -12.72 12.60
C VAL A 203 3.79 -13.03 13.30
N ARG A 204 2.72 -13.23 12.54
CA ARG A 204 1.41 -13.63 13.04
C ARG A 204 1.07 -15.03 12.56
N GLY A 205 0.53 -15.84 13.47
CA GLY A 205 0.24 -17.23 13.16
C GLY A 205 1.51 -18.03 12.86
N THR A 206 1.47 -18.84 11.81
CA THR A 206 2.58 -19.71 11.38
C THR A 206 3.31 -19.20 10.14
N MET A 207 2.94 -18.00 9.64
CA MET A 207 3.56 -17.45 8.44
C MET A 207 4.98 -16.97 8.75
N PRO A 208 6.00 -17.45 8.03
CA PRO A 208 7.37 -16.96 8.19
C PRO A 208 7.54 -15.55 7.63
N PRO A 209 8.65 -14.85 7.94
CA PRO A 209 9.04 -13.63 7.25
C PRO A 209 9.05 -13.84 5.74
N SER A 210 8.48 -12.88 5.01
CA SER A 210 8.28 -13.01 3.58
C SER A 210 8.04 -11.68 2.89
N TYR A 211 8.25 -11.65 1.59
CA TYR A 211 7.89 -10.54 0.71
C TYR A 211 7.20 -11.05 -0.56
N ASN A 212 6.55 -10.17 -1.29
CA ASN A 212 5.84 -10.52 -2.51
C ASN A 212 6.67 -10.19 -3.75
N VAL A 213 6.63 -11.08 -4.73
CA VAL A 213 7.05 -10.84 -6.11
C VAL A 213 5.78 -10.77 -6.96
N ILE A 214 5.59 -9.65 -7.65
CA ILE A 214 4.41 -9.39 -8.47
C ILE A 214 4.86 -9.29 -9.92
N GLU A 215 4.33 -10.16 -10.75
CA GLU A 215 4.57 -10.18 -12.20
C GLU A 215 3.31 -9.72 -12.92
N LEU A 216 3.47 -8.69 -13.75
CA LEU A 216 2.42 -8.22 -14.64
C LEU A 216 2.78 -8.62 -16.06
N ASP A 217 1.87 -9.31 -16.73
CA ASP A 217 1.91 -9.54 -18.18
C ASP A 217 0.61 -9.05 -18.84
N GLU A 218 0.50 -9.21 -20.14
CA GLU A 218 -0.64 -8.74 -20.92
C GLU A 218 -1.99 -9.33 -20.46
N GLU A 219 -1.99 -10.54 -19.92
CA GLU A 219 -3.20 -11.30 -19.61
C GLU A 219 -3.45 -11.43 -18.11
N SER A 220 -2.39 -11.36 -17.29
CA SER A 220 -2.46 -11.74 -15.89
C SER A 220 -1.61 -10.91 -14.93
N VAL A 221 -1.98 -10.97 -13.67
CA VAL A 221 -1.16 -10.57 -12.53
C VAL A 221 -0.89 -11.81 -11.71
N ARG A 222 0.38 -12.18 -11.57
CA ARG A 222 0.82 -13.29 -10.72
C ARG A 222 1.54 -12.75 -9.49
N ILE A 223 1.18 -13.26 -8.34
CA ILE A 223 1.76 -12.88 -7.06
C ILE A 223 2.35 -14.13 -6.43
N ARG A 224 3.64 -14.08 -6.16
CA ARG A 224 4.36 -15.13 -5.44
C ARG A 224 4.85 -14.60 -4.11
N LEU A 225 4.77 -15.43 -3.09
CA LEU A 225 5.40 -15.23 -1.80
C LEU A 225 6.84 -15.72 -1.86
N LYS A 226 7.77 -14.95 -1.31
CA LYS A 226 9.17 -15.35 -1.17
C LYS A 226 9.62 -15.23 0.28
N GLN A 227 10.25 -16.30 0.80
CA GLN A 227 10.86 -16.34 2.13
C GLN A 227 12.34 -16.02 1.99
N PRO A 228 12.84 -14.90 2.58
CA PRO A 228 14.25 -14.51 2.45
C PRO A 228 15.22 -15.64 2.84
N GLY A 229 16.23 -15.84 2.02
CA GLY A 229 17.29 -16.83 2.26
C GLY A 229 16.89 -18.29 2.03
N LYS A 230 15.69 -18.55 1.50
CA LYS A 230 15.23 -19.92 1.19
C LYS A 230 15.32 -20.26 -0.30
N GLY A 231 15.70 -19.32 -1.14
CA GLY A 231 15.76 -19.54 -2.57
C GLY A 231 14.43 -20.04 -3.14
N LYS A 232 14.48 -20.97 -4.08
CA LYS A 232 13.28 -21.56 -4.71
C LYS A 232 12.40 -22.38 -3.75
N GLU A 233 12.97 -22.95 -2.70
CA GLU A 233 12.20 -23.72 -1.71
C GLU A 233 11.30 -22.84 -0.84
N GLY A 234 11.64 -21.55 -0.71
CA GLY A 234 10.85 -20.57 0.00
C GLY A 234 9.86 -19.79 -0.87
N GLU A 235 9.66 -20.21 -2.12
CA GLU A 235 8.79 -19.53 -3.07
C GLU A 235 7.47 -20.29 -3.26
N GLU A 236 6.35 -19.60 -3.02
CA GLU A 236 5.02 -20.17 -3.11
C GLU A 236 4.08 -19.23 -3.91
N PRO A 237 3.17 -19.79 -4.76
CA PRO A 237 2.15 -18.97 -5.40
C PRO A 237 1.17 -18.44 -4.34
N LEU A 238 0.96 -17.14 -4.31
CA LEU A 238 -0.01 -16.50 -3.41
C LEU A 238 -1.35 -16.26 -4.12
N ALA A 239 -1.32 -15.71 -5.33
CA ALA A 239 -2.52 -15.45 -6.12
C ALA A 239 -2.19 -15.28 -7.60
N SER A 240 -3.19 -15.49 -8.46
CA SER A 240 -3.13 -15.16 -9.88
C SER A 240 -4.49 -14.65 -10.35
N PHE A 241 -4.49 -13.58 -11.14
CA PHE A 241 -5.71 -12.93 -11.63
C PHE A 241 -5.59 -12.64 -13.13
N SER A 242 -6.68 -12.81 -13.87
CA SER A 242 -6.80 -12.24 -15.21
C SER A 242 -6.87 -10.71 -15.12
N ARG A 243 -6.30 -10.02 -16.11
CA ARG A 243 -6.39 -8.56 -16.25
C ARG A 243 -7.72 -8.10 -16.84
N GLU A 244 -8.57 -9.01 -17.29
CA GLU A 244 -9.92 -8.64 -17.73
C GLU A 244 -10.67 -7.87 -16.63
N PRO A 245 -11.31 -6.76 -16.96
CA PRO A 245 -12.08 -5.99 -15.99
C PRO A 245 -13.24 -6.83 -15.46
N VAL A 246 -13.26 -7.05 -14.16
CA VAL A 246 -14.40 -7.65 -13.49
C VAL A 246 -15.56 -6.66 -13.53
N THR A 247 -16.57 -6.92 -14.35
CA THR A 247 -17.81 -6.14 -14.38
C THR A 247 -18.61 -6.39 -13.11
N THR A 248 -18.50 -5.48 -12.13
CA THR A 248 -19.23 -5.55 -10.85
C THR A 248 -20.61 -4.91 -10.89
N SER A 249 -21.05 -4.45 -12.06
CA SER A 249 -22.30 -3.68 -12.24
C SER A 249 -23.59 -4.38 -11.85
N GLN A 250 -23.54 -5.68 -11.54
CA GLN A 250 -24.77 -6.45 -11.24
C GLN A 250 -25.21 -6.41 -9.77
N PHE A 251 -24.36 -6.04 -8.81
CA PHE A 251 -24.68 -6.17 -7.39
C PHE A 251 -25.14 -4.88 -6.69
N TYR A 252 -24.74 -3.70 -7.19
CA TYR A 252 -25.12 -2.42 -6.58
C TYR A 252 -25.34 -1.35 -7.66
N PRO A 253 -26.45 -1.37 -8.37
CA PRO A 253 -26.75 -0.35 -9.40
C PRO A 253 -26.85 1.07 -8.83
N ASP A 254 -27.18 1.21 -7.54
CA ASP A 254 -27.28 2.50 -6.86
C ASP A 254 -25.96 2.94 -6.21
N PHE A 255 -24.98 2.06 -6.07
CA PHE A 255 -23.69 2.40 -5.47
C PHE A 255 -22.87 3.33 -6.36
N GLU A 256 -22.89 3.12 -7.67
CA GLU A 256 -22.27 4.05 -8.63
C GLU A 256 -22.88 5.44 -8.54
N ARG A 257 -24.21 5.50 -8.35
CA ARG A 257 -24.91 6.76 -8.14
C ARG A 257 -24.50 7.43 -6.83
N PHE A 258 -24.20 6.66 -5.80
CA PHE A 258 -23.77 7.16 -4.50
C PHE A 258 -22.32 7.66 -4.51
N VAL A 259 -21.44 6.96 -5.22
CA VAL A 259 -20.02 7.31 -5.38
C VAL A 259 -19.86 8.46 -6.38
N LEU A 260 -20.66 8.46 -7.44
CA LEU A 260 -20.68 9.53 -8.44
C LEU A 260 -21.46 10.77 -7.99
N TYR A 261 -22.22 10.67 -6.90
CA TYR A 261 -22.87 11.82 -6.32
C TYR A 261 -21.78 12.78 -5.85
N ASP A 262 -21.64 13.86 -6.60
CA ASP A 262 -20.62 14.91 -6.45
C ASP A 262 -19.18 14.44 -6.62
N ARG A 263 -18.97 13.23 -7.10
CA ARG A 263 -17.66 12.65 -7.43
C ARG A 263 -16.65 12.62 -6.29
N LEU A 264 -16.84 13.42 -5.29
CA LEU A 264 -16.08 13.42 -4.05
C LEU A 264 -17.01 14.02 -2.99
N PRO A 265 -17.31 13.31 -1.92
CA PRO A 265 -18.23 13.77 -0.86
C PRO A 265 -17.76 15.05 -0.14
N PHE A 266 -16.72 15.69 -0.64
CA PHE A 266 -16.09 16.88 -0.04
C PHE A 266 -16.13 18.12 -0.91
N ILE A 267 -16.53 18.00 -2.17
CA ILE A 267 -16.81 19.18 -2.99
C ILE A 267 -18.10 19.75 -2.43
N LYS A 268 -17.96 20.90 -1.77
CA LYS A 268 -19.03 21.62 -1.09
C LYS A 268 -20.34 21.54 -1.88
N VAL A 269 -21.29 20.79 -1.36
CA VAL A 269 -22.68 21.02 -1.72
C VAL A 269 -22.99 22.41 -1.21
N PRO A 270 -23.43 23.35 -2.04
CA PRO A 270 -23.94 24.62 -1.54
C PRO A 270 -25.12 24.28 -0.62
N ILE A 271 -24.97 24.54 0.67
CA ILE A 271 -26.09 24.47 1.57
C ILE A 271 -27.04 25.57 1.08
N ASP A 272 -28.15 25.16 0.49
CA ASP A 272 -29.21 26.08 0.14
C ASP A 272 -29.71 26.71 1.44
N SER A 273 -29.26 27.90 1.70
CA SER A 273 -29.61 28.68 2.88
C SER A 273 -31.08 29.18 2.84
N SER A 274 -31.87 28.74 1.86
CA SER A 274 -33.26 29.13 1.67
C SER A 274 -34.29 28.20 2.31
N SER A 275 -33.87 27.07 2.90
CA SER A 275 -34.80 26.22 3.64
C SER A 275 -34.88 26.67 5.11
N PRO A 276 -36.04 27.08 5.61
CA PRO A 276 -36.21 27.42 7.02
C PRO A 276 -36.01 26.14 7.88
N PRO A 277 -35.49 26.27 9.10
CA PRO A 277 -35.35 25.13 10.00
C PRO A 277 -36.74 24.52 10.26
N ASP A 278 -36.83 23.23 10.06
CA ASP A 278 -38.04 22.46 10.36
C ASP A 278 -38.29 22.50 11.87
N THR A 279 -39.26 23.32 12.29
CA THR A 279 -39.72 23.40 13.66
C THR A 279 -40.81 22.33 13.86
N GLY A 280 -40.44 21.05 13.70
CA GLY A 280 -41.30 19.91 14.06
C GLY A 280 -41.35 19.75 15.57
N GLY A 281 -42.56 19.85 16.12
CA GLY A 281 -42.92 19.65 17.50
C GLY A 281 -42.82 18.22 18.01
#